data_f22f653897cc41a0452c29311bca3658
#
_entry.id   f22f653897cc41a0452c29311bca3658
#
_cell.length_a   1.000
_cell.length_b   1.000
_cell.length_c   1.000
_cell.angle_alpha   90.00
_cell.angle_beta   90.00
_cell.angle_gamma   90.00
#
_symmetry.space_group_name_H-M   'P 1'
#
loop_
_entity.id
_entity.type
_entity.pdbx_description
1 polymer ?
#
loop_
_entity_poly.entity_id
_entity_poly.type
_entity_poly.pdbx_seq_one_letter_code
_entity_poly.pdbx_strand_id
1 'polypeptide(L)'
;PDVKRVVDVAKGLEGLRRQDSIHAAAVVITRDPLTEYLPIQRKPESGVAPEDAPVVTQFEMNGVEELGLLKMDFLGLRTLSIIDEALKLIETVTGAALDLDQIPLDDAETFSLLQAGDSLGVFQLESAPMRSLMRSLSPTGFDDIAALVALYRPGPMAANMHNDYAD
;
A
#
# COMPACT_ATOMS: atom_id res chain seq x y z
N PRO A 1 24.10 33.42 -12.64
CA PRO A 1 24.39 33.61 -11.20
C PRO A 1 23.31 32.92 -10.33
N ASP A 2 22.03 33.07 -10.64
CA ASP A 2 20.92 32.56 -9.79
C ASP A 2 20.82 31.06 -9.78
N VAL A 3 20.94 30.39 -10.93
CA VAL A 3 20.93 28.92 -11.03
C VAL A 3 22.05 28.30 -10.20
N LYS A 4 23.28 28.86 -10.29
CA LYS A 4 24.39 28.35 -9.49
C LYS A 4 24.10 28.49 -7.98
N ARG A 5 23.58 29.65 -7.56
CA ARG A 5 23.19 29.88 -6.15
C ARG A 5 22.15 28.86 -5.65
N VAL A 6 21.13 28.56 -6.47
CA VAL A 6 20.11 27.57 -6.13
C VAL A 6 20.73 26.18 -5.96
N VAL A 7 21.61 25.78 -6.91
CA VAL A 7 22.31 24.49 -6.83
C VAL A 7 23.22 24.40 -5.62
N ASP A 8 23.99 25.47 -5.31
CA ASP A 8 24.89 25.49 -4.17
C ASP A 8 24.12 25.39 -2.84
N VAL A 9 22.97 26.06 -2.73
CA VAL A 9 22.08 25.91 -1.55
C VAL A 9 21.48 24.51 -1.47
N ALA A 10 21.01 23.95 -2.59
CA ALA A 10 20.45 22.60 -2.64
C ALA A 10 21.46 21.53 -2.20
N LYS A 11 22.73 21.65 -2.61
CA LYS A 11 23.81 20.77 -2.14
C LYS A 11 24.02 20.81 -0.63
N GLY A 12 23.84 22.00 -0.02
CA GLY A 12 23.93 22.14 1.43
C GLY A 12 22.77 21.50 2.20
N LEU A 13 21.67 21.21 1.51
CA LEU A 13 20.49 20.54 2.09
C LEU A 13 20.50 19.01 1.84
N GLU A 14 21.39 18.54 0.98
CA GLU A 14 21.51 17.12 0.66
C GLU A 14 21.90 16.32 1.91
N GLY A 15 21.19 15.20 2.14
CA GLY A 15 21.38 14.34 3.31
C GLY A 15 20.71 14.81 4.60
N LEU A 16 20.12 16.02 4.64
CA LEU A 16 19.38 16.48 5.80
C LEU A 16 18.01 15.78 5.89
N ARG A 17 17.68 15.30 7.08
CA ARG A 17 16.34 14.74 7.32
C ARG A 17 15.32 15.88 7.38
N ARG A 18 14.22 15.73 6.65
CA ARG A 18 13.20 16.76 6.51
C ARG A 18 12.26 16.81 7.71
N GLN A 19 11.78 15.65 8.13
CA GLN A 19 10.76 15.53 9.16
C GLN A 19 10.68 14.11 9.71
N ASP A 20 10.12 13.97 10.89
CA ASP A 20 9.74 12.68 11.45
C ASP A 20 8.40 12.24 10.83
N SER A 21 8.29 10.95 10.54
CA SER A 21 7.04 10.33 10.07
C SER A 21 6.72 9.08 10.88
N ILE A 22 5.45 8.70 10.88
CA ILE A 22 4.99 7.44 11.46
C ILE A 22 4.74 6.47 10.32
N HIS A 23 5.24 5.24 10.45
CA HIS A 23 4.84 4.17 9.55
C HIS A 23 3.39 3.76 9.83
N ALA A 24 2.58 3.58 8.79
CA ALA A 24 1.14 3.35 8.95
C ALA A 24 0.80 2.04 9.67
N ALA A 25 1.70 1.06 9.65
CA ALA A 25 1.43 -0.30 10.10
C ALA A 25 2.54 -0.93 10.96
N ALA A 26 3.76 -0.36 10.97
CA ALA A 26 4.90 -0.95 11.64
C ALA A 26 4.88 -0.71 13.14
N VAL A 27 5.17 -1.78 13.87
CA VAL A 27 5.40 -1.76 15.32
C VAL A 27 6.74 -2.41 15.61
N VAL A 28 7.56 -1.75 16.44
CA VAL A 28 8.82 -2.34 16.95
C VAL A 28 8.51 -3.08 18.23
N ILE A 29 8.88 -4.36 18.28
CA ILE A 29 8.61 -5.25 19.41
C ILE A 29 9.93 -5.65 20.03
N THR A 30 10.04 -5.48 21.36
CA THR A 30 11.23 -5.81 22.14
C THR A 30 10.86 -6.60 23.38
N ARG A 31 11.82 -7.36 23.89
CA ARG A 31 11.66 -8.13 25.14
C ARG A 31 11.62 -7.22 26.38
N ASP A 32 12.54 -6.26 26.43
CA ASP A 32 12.67 -5.29 27.50
C ASP A 32 12.13 -3.93 27.02
N PRO A 33 11.92 -2.95 27.88
CA PRO A 33 11.46 -1.63 27.46
C PRO A 33 12.29 -1.07 26.30
N LEU A 34 11.62 -0.52 25.30
CA LEU A 34 12.28 -0.04 24.05
C LEU A 34 13.38 1.00 24.33
N THR A 35 13.26 1.76 25.43
CA THR A 35 14.25 2.74 25.88
C THR A 35 15.61 2.15 26.29
N GLU A 36 15.69 0.83 26.53
CA GLU A 36 16.96 0.12 26.78
C GLU A 36 17.78 -0.07 25.50
N TYR A 37 17.13 0.05 24.32
CA TYR A 37 17.76 -0.22 23.05
C TYR A 37 18.00 1.06 22.23
N LEU A 38 17.03 1.98 22.23
CA LEU A 38 17.06 3.19 21.41
C LEU A 38 16.20 4.32 22.02
N PRO A 39 16.49 5.58 21.68
CA PRO A 39 15.66 6.69 22.10
C PRO A 39 14.31 6.69 21.39
N ILE A 40 13.29 7.07 22.14
CA ILE A 40 11.93 7.25 21.64
C ILE A 40 11.49 8.70 21.81
N GLN A 41 10.48 9.10 21.05
CA GLN A 41 9.87 10.42 21.18
C GLN A 41 8.36 10.35 20.97
N ARG A 42 7.64 11.35 21.44
CA ARG A 42 6.25 11.57 21.07
C ARG A 42 6.20 12.44 19.83
N LYS A 43 5.39 12.04 18.85
CA LYS A 43 5.17 12.83 17.65
C LYS A 43 3.94 13.69 17.84
N PRO A 44 4.06 15.03 17.93
CA PRO A 44 2.92 15.91 18.07
C PRO A 44 1.93 15.76 16.93
N GLU A 45 0.63 15.67 17.26
CA GLU A 45 -0.46 15.65 16.30
C GLU A 45 -1.45 16.78 16.62
N SER A 46 -1.97 17.42 15.58
CA SER A 46 -2.94 18.51 15.76
C SER A 46 -4.22 17.98 16.40
N GLY A 47 -4.63 18.58 17.51
CA GLY A 47 -5.84 18.19 18.24
C GLY A 47 -5.67 17.02 19.21
N VAL A 48 -4.46 16.50 19.39
CA VAL A 48 -4.12 15.44 20.34
C VAL A 48 -3.33 16.04 21.49
N ALA A 49 -3.67 15.66 22.73
CA ALA A 49 -2.91 16.10 23.91
C ALA A 49 -1.50 15.48 23.87
N PRO A 50 -0.45 16.18 24.37
CA PRO A 50 0.93 15.70 24.28
C PRO A 50 1.14 14.31 24.91
N GLU A 51 0.41 13.99 25.97
CA GLU A 51 0.47 12.69 26.66
C GLU A 51 -0.16 11.56 25.84
N ASP A 52 -1.08 11.86 24.94
CA ASP A 52 -1.78 10.90 24.07
C ASP A 52 -1.12 10.80 22.69
N ALA A 53 -0.15 11.66 22.40
CA ALA A 53 0.55 11.66 21.12
C ALA A 53 1.30 10.32 20.89
N PRO A 54 1.27 9.78 19.65
CA PRO A 54 1.94 8.53 19.31
C PRO A 54 3.42 8.54 19.68
N VAL A 55 3.89 7.42 20.21
CA VAL A 55 5.30 7.20 20.51
C VAL A 55 5.98 6.56 19.29
N VAL A 56 7.11 7.13 18.87
CA VAL A 56 7.89 6.65 17.74
C VAL A 56 9.37 6.50 18.14
N THR A 57 10.06 5.62 17.43
CA THR A 57 11.52 5.52 17.54
C THR A 57 12.19 6.77 16.94
N GLN A 58 13.29 7.22 17.54
CA GLN A 58 14.10 8.28 16.93
C GLN A 58 15.02 7.73 15.83
N PHE A 59 15.23 6.42 15.78
CA PHE A 59 15.93 5.75 14.71
C PHE A 59 14.94 5.43 13.58
N GLU A 60 15.40 5.60 12.35
CA GLU A 60 14.68 5.19 11.16
C GLU A 60 14.74 3.65 11.00
N MET A 61 13.96 3.11 10.06
CA MET A 61 13.73 1.65 9.99
C MET A 61 15.01 0.83 9.80
N ASN A 62 15.98 1.31 9.01
CA ASN A 62 17.23 0.58 8.80
C ASN A 62 18.05 0.53 10.10
N GLY A 63 18.12 1.63 10.85
CA GLY A 63 18.78 1.66 12.15
C GLY A 63 18.12 0.74 13.18
N VAL A 64 16.79 0.60 13.15
CA VAL A 64 16.05 -0.34 13.99
C VAL A 64 16.39 -1.79 13.63
N GLU A 65 16.48 -2.11 12.34
CA GLU A 65 16.86 -3.43 11.83
C GLU A 65 18.32 -3.75 12.11
N GLU A 66 19.24 -2.79 11.95
CA GLU A 66 20.67 -2.93 12.28
C GLU A 66 20.92 -3.22 13.75
N LEU A 67 20.07 -2.71 14.65
CA LEU A 67 20.07 -3.05 16.08
C LEU A 67 19.54 -4.47 16.37
N GLY A 68 19.05 -5.19 15.36
CA GLY A 68 18.48 -6.52 15.50
C GLY A 68 17.12 -6.55 16.17
N LEU A 69 16.38 -5.43 16.19
CA LEU A 69 15.05 -5.34 16.77
C LEU A 69 14.00 -5.86 15.80
N LEU A 70 12.96 -6.50 16.35
CA LEU A 70 11.85 -7.03 15.55
C LEU A 70 10.91 -5.89 15.14
N LYS A 71 10.83 -5.62 13.85
CA LYS A 71 9.82 -4.76 13.24
C LYS A 71 8.73 -5.63 12.61
N MET A 72 7.50 -5.47 13.05
CA MET A 72 6.34 -6.16 12.46
C MET A 72 5.39 -5.16 11.83
N ASP A 73 4.95 -5.46 10.62
CA ASP A 73 3.99 -4.65 9.88
C ASP A 73 2.59 -5.28 10.00
N PHE A 74 1.69 -4.59 10.70
CA PHE A 74 0.29 -4.99 10.87
C PHE A 74 -0.58 -4.16 9.91
N LEU A 75 -0.61 -4.55 8.66
CA LEU A 75 -1.37 -3.84 7.64
C LEU A 75 -2.76 -4.46 7.49
N GLY A 76 -3.78 -3.74 7.94
CA GLY A 76 -5.19 -4.09 7.73
C GLY A 76 -5.70 -3.56 6.39
N LEU A 77 -6.63 -4.32 5.78
CA LEU A 77 -7.33 -3.91 4.58
C LEU A 77 -8.83 -3.87 4.84
N ARG A 78 -9.42 -2.67 4.81
CA ARG A 78 -10.86 -2.48 5.05
C ARG A 78 -11.73 -3.26 4.07
N THR A 79 -11.28 -3.45 2.84
CA THR A 79 -11.99 -4.24 1.82
C THR A 79 -12.23 -5.68 2.25
N LEU A 80 -11.31 -6.31 3.01
CA LEU A 80 -11.52 -7.65 3.56
C LEU A 80 -12.69 -7.69 4.56
N SER A 81 -12.85 -6.66 5.39
CA SER A 81 -14.00 -6.55 6.30
C SER A 81 -15.30 -6.38 5.52
N ILE A 82 -15.29 -5.64 4.42
CA ILE A 82 -16.47 -5.47 3.54
C ILE A 82 -16.84 -6.82 2.90
N ILE A 83 -15.87 -7.60 2.46
CA ILE A 83 -16.09 -8.94 1.90
C ILE A 83 -16.70 -9.87 2.96
N ASP A 84 -16.15 -9.88 4.19
CA ASP A 84 -16.68 -10.68 5.30
C ASP A 84 -18.15 -10.35 5.61
N GLU A 85 -18.49 -9.07 5.66
CA GLU A 85 -19.89 -8.65 5.85
C GLU A 85 -20.78 -9.01 4.66
N ALA A 86 -20.29 -8.91 3.43
CA ALA A 86 -21.02 -9.33 2.24
C ALA A 86 -21.32 -10.82 2.25
N LEU A 87 -20.38 -11.66 2.66
CA LEU A 87 -20.57 -13.11 2.79
C LEU A 87 -21.67 -13.44 3.80
N LYS A 88 -21.69 -12.79 4.96
CA LYS A 88 -22.75 -12.96 5.97
C LYS A 88 -24.13 -12.55 5.45
N LEU A 89 -24.20 -11.46 4.67
CA LEU A 89 -25.44 -11.01 4.05
C LEU A 89 -25.92 -12.01 2.98
N ILE A 90 -25.03 -12.53 2.15
CA ILE A 90 -25.35 -13.54 1.14
C ILE A 90 -25.95 -14.78 1.83
N GLU A 91 -25.28 -15.30 2.85
CA GLU A 91 -25.79 -16.46 3.61
C GLU A 91 -27.16 -16.19 4.23
N THR A 92 -27.35 -14.99 4.81
CA THR A 92 -28.63 -14.60 5.43
C THR A 92 -29.76 -14.53 4.41
N VAL A 93 -29.50 -14.02 3.20
CA VAL A 93 -30.51 -13.79 2.16
C VAL A 93 -30.78 -15.05 1.35
N THR A 94 -29.73 -15.82 1.02
CA THR A 94 -29.84 -16.99 0.12
C THR A 94 -29.96 -18.32 0.87
N GLY A 95 -29.57 -18.35 2.15
CA GLY A 95 -29.45 -19.57 2.95
C GLY A 95 -28.23 -20.43 2.59
N ALA A 96 -27.35 -19.95 1.70
CA ALA A 96 -26.15 -20.66 1.25
C ALA A 96 -24.88 -19.86 1.61
N ALA A 97 -23.96 -20.53 2.30
CA ALA A 97 -22.64 -19.96 2.56
C ALA A 97 -21.79 -20.01 1.27
N LEU A 98 -21.10 -18.92 0.99
CA LEU A 98 -20.13 -18.82 -0.10
C LEU A 98 -18.72 -18.95 0.45
N ASP A 99 -17.96 -19.92 -0.06
CA ASP A 99 -16.55 -20.10 0.25
C ASP A 99 -15.70 -19.42 -0.82
N LEU A 100 -14.92 -18.39 -0.43
CA LEU A 100 -14.05 -17.64 -1.35
C LEU A 100 -12.97 -18.52 -1.97
N ASP A 101 -12.48 -19.54 -1.27
CA ASP A 101 -11.43 -20.42 -1.77
C ASP A 101 -11.93 -21.35 -2.89
N GLN A 102 -13.26 -21.45 -3.07
CA GLN A 102 -13.89 -22.24 -4.12
C GLN A 102 -14.29 -21.38 -5.35
N ILE A 103 -14.07 -20.07 -5.32
CA ILE A 103 -14.36 -19.21 -6.47
C ILE A 103 -13.34 -19.50 -7.57
N PRO A 104 -13.78 -19.84 -8.81
CA PRO A 104 -12.86 -20.08 -9.92
C PRO A 104 -12.16 -18.77 -10.33
N LEU A 105 -10.87 -18.84 -10.65
CA LEU A 105 -10.07 -17.70 -11.08
C LEU A 105 -10.08 -17.52 -12.61
N ASP A 106 -10.92 -18.24 -13.33
CA ASP A 106 -11.04 -18.26 -14.79
C ASP A 106 -12.45 -17.91 -15.31
N ASP A 107 -13.24 -17.23 -14.48
CA ASP A 107 -14.60 -16.84 -14.86
C ASP A 107 -14.61 -15.85 -16.03
N ALA A 108 -15.16 -16.30 -17.17
CA ALA A 108 -15.15 -15.54 -18.42
C ALA A 108 -15.94 -14.23 -18.37
N GLU A 109 -17.02 -14.17 -17.58
CA GLU A 109 -17.82 -12.95 -17.43
C GLU A 109 -17.03 -11.89 -16.68
N THR A 110 -16.32 -12.29 -15.63
CA THR A 110 -15.42 -11.40 -14.87
C THR A 110 -14.34 -10.81 -15.78
N PHE A 111 -13.67 -11.64 -16.60
CA PHE A 111 -12.65 -11.12 -17.53
C PHE A 111 -13.24 -10.23 -18.61
N SER A 112 -14.42 -10.53 -19.13
CA SER A 112 -15.12 -9.65 -20.08
C SER A 112 -15.42 -8.26 -19.49
N LEU A 113 -15.84 -8.20 -18.23
CA LEU A 113 -16.04 -6.93 -17.50
C LEU A 113 -14.74 -6.16 -17.34
N LEU A 114 -13.63 -6.82 -17.00
CA LEU A 114 -12.32 -6.20 -16.84
C LEU A 114 -11.76 -5.70 -18.19
N GLN A 115 -11.89 -6.50 -19.27
CA GLN A 115 -11.51 -6.11 -20.63
C GLN A 115 -12.26 -4.88 -21.12
N ALA A 116 -13.54 -4.77 -20.81
CA ALA A 116 -14.33 -3.57 -21.09
C ALA A 116 -13.88 -2.37 -20.26
N GLY A 117 -13.09 -2.57 -19.22
CA GLY A 117 -12.73 -1.55 -18.23
C GLY A 117 -13.93 -1.05 -17.42
N ASP A 118 -14.95 -1.91 -17.27
CA ASP A 118 -16.14 -1.60 -16.45
C ASP A 118 -15.94 -2.06 -15.00
N SER A 119 -14.87 -1.56 -14.39
CA SER A 119 -14.39 -1.93 -13.07
C SER A 119 -14.64 -0.86 -12.00
N LEU A 120 -15.68 -0.06 -12.17
CA LEU A 120 -16.09 0.90 -11.15
C LEU A 120 -16.51 0.16 -9.88
N GLY A 121 -15.91 0.51 -8.73
CA GLY A 121 -16.16 -0.18 -7.46
C GLY A 121 -15.31 -1.45 -7.25
N VAL A 122 -14.52 -1.87 -8.24
CA VAL A 122 -13.56 -2.97 -8.05
C VAL A 122 -12.28 -2.43 -7.42
N PHE A 123 -11.95 -2.91 -6.24
CA PHE A 123 -10.81 -2.44 -5.46
C PHE A 123 -9.52 -2.40 -6.29
N GLN A 124 -8.80 -1.28 -6.22
CA GLN A 124 -7.57 -0.96 -6.95
C GLN A 124 -7.70 -0.85 -8.49
N LEU A 125 -8.80 -1.31 -9.11
CA LEU A 125 -8.96 -1.34 -10.57
C LEU A 125 -9.89 -0.25 -11.09
N GLU A 126 -10.42 0.65 -10.24
CA GLU A 126 -11.48 1.60 -10.57
C GLU A 126 -11.00 2.94 -11.15
N SER A 127 -9.70 3.28 -11.01
CA SER A 127 -9.21 4.57 -11.51
C SER A 127 -9.26 4.65 -13.05
N ALA A 128 -9.53 5.84 -13.59
CA ALA A 128 -9.64 6.02 -15.02
C ALA A 128 -8.38 5.58 -15.79
N PRO A 129 -7.15 5.86 -15.34
CA PRO A 129 -5.94 5.35 -15.99
C PRO A 129 -5.81 3.83 -15.91
N MET A 130 -6.16 3.21 -14.76
CA MET A 130 -6.13 1.76 -14.61
C MET A 130 -7.14 1.08 -15.54
N ARG A 131 -8.36 1.63 -15.65
CA ARG A 131 -9.37 1.15 -16.59
C ARG A 131 -8.91 1.26 -18.05
N SER A 132 -8.17 2.30 -18.39
CA SER A 132 -7.57 2.43 -19.71
C SER A 132 -6.51 1.37 -19.98
N LEU A 133 -5.65 1.12 -19.02
CA LEU A 133 -4.61 0.08 -19.11
C LEU A 133 -5.23 -1.33 -19.21
N MET A 134 -6.29 -1.62 -18.44
CA MET A 134 -7.02 -2.89 -18.56
C MET A 134 -7.63 -3.10 -19.94
N ARG A 135 -8.18 -2.05 -20.56
CA ARG A 135 -8.67 -2.15 -21.95
C ARG A 135 -7.55 -2.44 -22.96
N SER A 136 -6.37 -1.86 -22.74
CA SER A 136 -5.19 -2.09 -23.59
C SER A 136 -4.66 -3.51 -23.42
N LEU A 137 -4.46 -3.93 -22.18
CA LEU A 137 -3.97 -5.26 -21.83
C LEU A 137 -4.95 -6.37 -22.22
N SER A 138 -6.26 -6.11 -22.11
CA SER A 138 -7.31 -7.10 -22.37
C SER A 138 -7.09 -8.41 -21.58
N PRO A 139 -7.09 -8.39 -20.24
CA PRO A 139 -6.68 -9.53 -19.41
C PRO A 139 -7.51 -10.78 -19.70
N THR A 140 -6.85 -11.93 -19.79
CA THR A 140 -7.45 -13.23 -20.10
C THR A 140 -7.34 -14.23 -18.94
N GLY A 141 -6.53 -13.92 -17.95
CA GLY A 141 -6.29 -14.78 -16.80
C GLY A 141 -5.90 -14.00 -15.54
N PHE A 142 -5.87 -14.70 -14.43
CA PHE A 142 -5.54 -14.11 -13.13
C PHE A 142 -4.11 -13.55 -13.08
N ASP A 143 -3.18 -14.17 -13.82
CA ASP A 143 -1.79 -13.69 -13.90
C ASP A 143 -1.68 -12.30 -14.55
N ASP A 144 -2.55 -11.98 -15.51
CA ASP A 144 -2.61 -10.65 -16.12
C ASP A 144 -3.04 -9.60 -15.07
N ILE A 145 -3.98 -9.95 -14.20
CA ILE A 145 -4.39 -9.05 -13.11
C ILE A 145 -3.26 -8.87 -12.10
N ALA A 146 -2.56 -9.94 -11.76
CA ALA A 146 -1.40 -9.87 -10.86
C ALA A 146 -0.29 -8.98 -11.46
N ALA A 147 0.02 -9.15 -12.74
CA ALA A 147 0.98 -8.32 -13.48
C ALA A 147 0.54 -6.85 -13.52
N LEU A 148 -0.73 -6.58 -13.82
CA LEU A 148 -1.31 -5.24 -13.85
C LEU A 148 -1.09 -4.51 -12.51
N VAL A 149 -1.43 -5.14 -11.39
CA VAL A 149 -1.28 -4.56 -10.05
C VAL A 149 0.20 -4.38 -9.66
N ALA A 150 1.08 -5.28 -10.11
CA ALA A 150 2.52 -5.19 -9.87
C ALA A 150 3.18 -4.07 -10.69
N LEU A 151 2.76 -3.89 -11.93
CA LEU A 151 3.38 -2.94 -12.87
C LEU A 151 2.80 -1.53 -12.78
N TYR A 152 1.57 -1.38 -12.31
CA TYR A 152 0.94 -0.07 -12.12
C TYR A 152 1.40 0.60 -10.81
N ARG A 153 2.70 0.87 -10.71
CA ARG A 153 3.37 1.52 -9.57
C ARG A 153 4.40 2.53 -10.07
N PRO A 154 4.73 3.57 -9.28
CA PRO A 154 5.62 4.66 -9.71
C PRO A 154 6.94 4.19 -10.35
N GLY A 155 7.61 3.19 -9.80
CA GLY A 155 8.85 2.63 -10.35
C GLY A 155 8.67 1.99 -11.74
N PRO A 156 7.88 0.93 -11.87
CA PRO A 156 7.61 0.29 -13.18
C PRO A 156 6.97 1.23 -14.20
N MET A 157 6.06 2.13 -13.76
CA MET A 157 5.47 3.14 -14.65
C MET A 157 6.51 4.12 -15.20
N ALA A 158 7.47 4.54 -14.40
CA ALA A 158 8.55 5.43 -14.86
C ALA A 158 9.44 4.76 -15.91
N ALA A 159 9.53 3.43 -15.90
CA ALA A 159 10.22 2.62 -16.90
C ALA A 159 9.32 2.12 -18.06
N ASN A 160 8.07 2.59 -18.14
CA ASN A 160 7.05 2.21 -19.12
C ASN A 160 6.65 0.73 -19.11
N MET A 161 7.06 -0.06 -18.13
CA MET A 161 6.87 -1.52 -18.09
C MET A 161 5.39 -1.96 -18.14
N HIS A 162 4.49 -1.13 -17.66
CA HIS A 162 3.05 -1.40 -17.67
C HIS A 162 2.44 -1.36 -19.08
N ASN A 163 2.94 -0.47 -19.97
CA ASN A 163 2.51 -0.45 -21.37
C ASN A 163 3.21 -1.54 -22.18
N ASP A 164 4.52 -1.73 -21.95
CA ASP A 164 5.30 -2.78 -22.64
C ASP A 164 4.74 -4.19 -22.39
N TYR A 165 4.09 -4.40 -21.24
CA TYR A 165 3.40 -5.66 -20.92
C TYR A 165 2.03 -5.76 -21.59
N ALA A 166 1.37 -4.63 -21.86
CA ALA A 166 0.04 -4.58 -22.46
C ALA A 166 0.05 -4.64 -23.99
N ASP A 167 1.20 -4.39 -24.63
CA ASP A 167 1.42 -4.44 -26.09
C ASP A 167 1.77 -5.87 -26.55
#